data_3f2eb9b6a5a1077b2db002e5e04f9b01
#
_entry.id   3f2eb9b6a5a1077b2db002e5e04f9b01
#
_cell.length_a   1.000
_cell.length_b   1.000
_cell.length_c   1.000
_cell.angle_alpha   90.00
_cell.angle_beta   90.00
_cell.angle_gamma   90.00
#
_symmetry.space_group_name_H-M   'P 1'
#
loop_
_entity.id
_entity.type
_entity.pdbx_description
1 polymer ?
#
loop_
_entity_poly.entity_id
_entity_poly.type
_entity_poly.pdbx_seq_one_letter_code
_entity_poly.pdbx_strand_id
1 'polypeptide(L)'
;SITDGQIYLSPSLFQKGIFPAVDVGKSVSRVGGRAQLPAYRAVTGDLRLTYSQFQELESFARFGTRLDDASQTTLARGQRIRAVLKQPQFQAISVPVQIALLKLLNTGHLDHYPLNNISALESVLTKQLPEKLPEICDRIQSAQTLNDQQQQTLLTTAQTILTQTLT
;
A
#
# COMPACT_ATOMS: atom_id res chain seq x y z
N SER A 1 -8.70 -24.16 16.47
CA SER A 1 -7.49 -23.45 16.08
C SER A 1 -6.78 -22.91 17.31
N ILE A 2 -5.50 -23.23 17.45
CA ILE A 2 -4.68 -22.89 18.60
C ILE A 2 -4.07 -21.48 18.42
N THR A 3 -4.07 -20.94 17.21
CA THR A 3 -3.43 -19.66 16.89
C THR A 3 -4.45 -18.58 16.55
N ASP A 4 -4.20 -17.33 16.97
CA ASP A 4 -5.02 -16.16 16.64
C ASP A 4 -4.74 -15.56 15.27
N GLY A 5 -3.86 -16.18 14.52
CA GLY A 5 -3.51 -15.81 13.17
C GLY A 5 -2.22 -16.46 12.71
N GLN A 6 -1.93 -16.30 11.41
CA GLN A 6 -0.73 -16.86 10.81
C GLN A 6 -0.33 -16.02 9.61
N ILE A 7 0.97 -15.85 9.44
CA ILE A 7 1.56 -15.20 8.27
C ILE A 7 2.28 -16.28 7.47
N TYR A 8 1.82 -16.51 6.23
CA TYR A 8 2.44 -17.46 5.31
C TYR A 8 3.50 -16.75 4.47
N LEU A 9 4.71 -17.32 4.45
CA LEU A 9 5.77 -16.90 3.55
C LEU A 9 5.73 -17.78 2.29
N SER A 10 5.82 -17.14 1.14
CA SER A 10 5.76 -17.80 -0.17
C SER A 10 7.14 -17.91 -0.80
N PRO A 11 7.66 -19.13 -1.01
CA PRO A 11 8.92 -19.35 -1.73
C PRO A 11 8.89 -18.74 -3.14
N SER A 12 7.75 -18.77 -3.82
CA SER A 12 7.62 -18.22 -5.17
C SER A 12 7.72 -16.69 -5.19
N LEU A 13 7.20 -15.99 -4.19
CA LEU A 13 7.36 -14.55 -4.05
C LEU A 13 8.82 -14.20 -3.72
N PHE A 14 9.45 -14.97 -2.84
CA PHE A 14 10.85 -14.82 -2.50
C PHE A 14 11.76 -14.95 -3.75
N GLN A 15 11.55 -15.99 -4.54
CA GLN A 15 12.30 -16.22 -5.79
C GLN A 15 12.12 -15.11 -6.82
N LYS A 16 10.96 -14.43 -6.82
CA LYS A 16 10.69 -13.27 -7.68
C LYS A 16 11.24 -11.95 -7.13
N GLY A 17 11.95 -11.97 -6.00
CA GLY A 17 12.47 -10.75 -5.35
C GLY A 17 11.38 -9.83 -4.81
N ILE A 18 10.22 -10.39 -4.44
CA ILE A 18 9.12 -9.65 -3.83
C ILE A 18 9.25 -9.79 -2.31
N PHE A 19 9.59 -8.68 -1.66
CA PHE A 19 9.78 -8.62 -0.22
C PHE A 19 8.86 -7.57 0.42
N PRO A 20 8.29 -7.88 1.62
CA PRO A 20 8.28 -9.18 2.28
C PRO A 20 7.53 -10.23 1.48
N ALA A 21 8.03 -11.48 1.47
CA ALA A 21 7.46 -12.58 0.66
C ALA A 21 6.21 -13.18 1.31
N VAL A 22 5.27 -12.33 1.74
CA VAL A 22 4.05 -12.70 2.44
C VAL A 22 2.95 -13.04 1.44
N ASP A 23 2.37 -14.23 1.58
CA ASP A 23 1.14 -14.61 0.87
C ASP A 23 -0.06 -13.97 1.58
N VAL A 24 -0.53 -12.84 1.05
CA VAL A 24 -1.64 -12.06 1.63
C VAL A 24 -2.96 -12.83 1.59
N GLY A 25 -3.17 -13.66 0.58
CA GLY A 25 -4.38 -14.46 0.42
C GLY A 25 -4.52 -15.52 1.51
N LYS A 26 -3.42 -16.21 1.83
CA LYS A 26 -3.39 -17.28 2.84
C LYS A 26 -3.17 -16.79 4.25
N SER A 27 -2.60 -15.60 4.43
CA SER A 27 -2.32 -15.04 5.75
C SER A 27 -3.61 -14.54 6.40
N VAL A 28 -3.77 -14.83 7.68
CA VAL A 28 -4.99 -14.49 8.44
C VAL A 28 -4.62 -13.92 9.80
N SER A 29 -5.32 -12.86 10.22
CA SER A 29 -5.29 -12.37 11.59
C SER A 29 -6.71 -12.23 12.13
N ARG A 30 -7.02 -12.89 13.24
CA ARG A 30 -8.34 -12.80 13.90
C ARG A 30 -8.54 -11.50 14.66
N VAL A 31 -7.45 -10.84 15.04
CA VAL A 31 -7.45 -9.58 15.81
C VAL A 31 -7.00 -8.38 14.98
N GLY A 32 -6.52 -8.60 13.75
CA GLY A 32 -5.86 -7.61 12.92
C GLY A 32 -6.57 -6.26 12.83
N GLY A 33 -7.88 -6.26 12.54
CA GLY A 33 -8.66 -5.02 12.43
C GLY A 33 -8.79 -4.26 13.75
N ARG A 34 -8.74 -4.93 14.91
CA ARG A 34 -8.76 -4.28 16.23
C ARG A 34 -7.40 -3.75 16.64
N ALA A 35 -6.32 -4.41 16.20
CA ALA A 35 -4.95 -4.01 16.49
C ALA A 35 -4.46 -2.87 15.57
N GLN A 36 -5.12 -2.65 14.44
CA GLN A 36 -4.76 -1.59 13.51
C GLN A 36 -5.02 -0.19 14.08
N LEU A 37 -4.08 0.71 13.84
CA LEU A 37 -4.30 2.14 14.08
C LEU A 37 -5.52 2.63 13.28
N PRO A 38 -6.30 3.61 13.81
CA PRO A 38 -7.47 4.14 13.11
C PRO A 38 -7.18 4.59 11.66
N ALA A 39 -6.01 5.19 11.44
CA ALA A 39 -5.57 5.64 10.12
C ALA A 39 -5.44 4.49 9.11
N TYR A 40 -4.97 3.30 9.50
CA TYR A 40 -4.93 2.14 8.62
C TYR A 40 -6.33 1.65 8.25
N ARG A 41 -7.24 1.56 9.22
CA ARG A 41 -8.62 1.12 8.95
C ARG A 41 -9.31 1.99 7.90
N ALA A 42 -9.00 3.29 7.89
CA ALA A 42 -9.55 4.24 6.92
C ALA A 42 -9.03 4.02 5.47
N VAL A 43 -7.89 3.33 5.27
CA VAL A 43 -7.25 3.19 3.96
C VAL A 43 -7.08 1.75 3.48
N THR A 44 -7.34 0.74 4.31
CA THR A 44 -7.08 -0.67 3.97
C THR A 44 -8.32 -1.49 3.61
N GLY A 45 -9.53 -0.89 3.60
CA GLY A 45 -10.80 -1.61 3.48
C GLY A 45 -10.82 -2.67 2.36
N ASP A 46 -10.63 -2.26 1.11
CA ASP A 46 -10.72 -3.15 -0.06
C ASP A 46 -9.35 -3.65 -0.56
N LEU A 47 -8.26 -3.24 0.08
CA LEU A 47 -6.91 -3.50 -0.38
C LEU A 47 -6.62 -5.01 -0.52
N ARG A 48 -7.06 -5.80 0.48
CA ARG A 48 -6.87 -7.24 0.48
C ARG A 48 -7.64 -7.93 -0.63
N LEU A 49 -8.89 -7.55 -0.83
CA LEU A 49 -9.75 -8.11 -1.89
C LEU A 49 -9.16 -7.82 -3.27
N THR A 50 -8.83 -6.56 -3.53
CA THR A 50 -8.22 -6.13 -4.79
C THR A 50 -6.89 -6.86 -5.06
N TYR A 51 -6.06 -7.03 -4.03
CA TYR A 51 -4.79 -7.73 -4.18
C TYR A 51 -4.97 -9.23 -4.43
N SER A 52 -5.95 -9.88 -3.81
CA SER A 52 -6.27 -11.29 -4.05
C SER A 52 -6.77 -11.51 -5.48
N GLN A 53 -7.66 -10.66 -5.97
CA GLN A 53 -8.12 -10.68 -7.37
C GLN A 53 -6.97 -10.51 -8.36
N PHE A 54 -6.06 -9.59 -8.06
CA PHE A 54 -4.85 -9.42 -8.86
C PHE A 54 -3.98 -10.69 -8.90
N GLN A 55 -3.76 -11.36 -7.77
CA GLN A 55 -2.95 -12.59 -7.73
C GLN A 55 -3.57 -13.71 -8.56
N GLU A 56 -4.88 -13.86 -8.54
CA GLU A 56 -5.60 -14.82 -9.39
C GLU A 56 -5.44 -14.47 -10.87
N LEU A 57 -5.69 -13.23 -11.26
CA LEU A 57 -5.54 -12.76 -12.63
C LEU A 57 -4.09 -12.87 -13.14
N GLU A 58 -3.10 -12.55 -12.30
CA GLU A 58 -1.68 -12.72 -12.66
C GLU A 58 -1.34 -14.17 -12.98
N SER A 59 -1.96 -15.12 -12.27
CA SER A 59 -1.81 -16.53 -12.55
C SER A 59 -2.39 -16.91 -13.92
N PHE A 60 -3.60 -16.43 -14.24
CA PHE A 60 -4.25 -16.68 -15.54
C PHE A 60 -3.54 -16.01 -16.70
N ALA A 61 -3.08 -14.79 -16.52
CA ALA A 61 -2.38 -14.02 -17.56
C ALA A 61 -1.10 -14.72 -18.08
N ARG A 62 -0.46 -15.54 -17.25
CA ARG A 62 0.71 -16.33 -17.65
C ARG A 62 0.42 -17.40 -18.69
N PHE A 63 -0.82 -17.84 -18.81
CA PHE A 63 -1.23 -18.86 -19.79
C PHE A 63 -1.61 -18.28 -21.15
N GLY A 64 -1.30 -16.99 -21.42
CA GLY A 64 -1.49 -16.36 -22.73
C GLY A 64 -2.95 -16.01 -23.05
N THR A 65 -3.83 -15.99 -22.07
CA THR A 65 -5.22 -15.60 -22.23
C THR A 65 -5.31 -14.10 -22.52
N ARG A 66 -6.04 -13.72 -23.58
CA ARG A 66 -6.32 -12.30 -23.87
C ARG A 66 -7.27 -11.77 -22.79
N LEU A 67 -6.79 -10.81 -22.03
CA LEU A 67 -7.55 -10.18 -20.95
C LEU A 67 -8.42 -9.04 -21.51
N ASP A 68 -9.61 -8.91 -20.96
CA ASP A 68 -10.47 -7.75 -21.20
C ASP A 68 -9.93 -6.50 -20.47
N ASP A 69 -10.46 -5.32 -20.79
CA ASP A 69 -10.00 -4.04 -20.24
C ASP A 69 -10.17 -3.96 -18.72
N ALA A 70 -11.22 -4.57 -18.17
CA ALA A 70 -11.45 -4.60 -16.73
C ALA A 70 -10.37 -5.44 -16.01
N SER A 71 -10.02 -6.59 -16.56
CA SER A 71 -8.95 -7.44 -16.05
C SER A 71 -7.58 -6.76 -16.16
N GLN A 72 -7.32 -6.05 -17.26
CA GLN A 72 -6.08 -5.25 -17.42
C GLN A 72 -5.98 -4.15 -16.36
N THR A 73 -7.07 -3.45 -16.08
CA THR A 73 -7.14 -2.42 -15.03
C THR A 73 -6.86 -3.02 -13.65
N THR A 74 -7.45 -4.18 -13.35
CA THR A 74 -7.22 -4.89 -12.09
C THR A 74 -5.76 -5.33 -11.94
N LEU A 75 -5.14 -5.82 -13.03
CA LEU A 75 -3.71 -6.17 -13.04
C LEU A 75 -2.83 -4.95 -12.80
N ALA A 76 -3.09 -3.84 -13.49
CA ALA A 76 -2.33 -2.61 -13.33
C ALA A 76 -2.42 -2.07 -11.90
N ARG A 77 -3.63 -2.08 -11.31
CA ARG A 77 -3.84 -1.67 -9.90
C ARG A 77 -3.13 -2.61 -8.92
N GLY A 78 -3.23 -3.91 -9.12
CA GLY A 78 -2.55 -4.90 -8.28
C GLY A 78 -1.03 -4.80 -8.31
N GLN A 79 -0.44 -4.49 -9.46
CA GLN A 79 0.99 -4.21 -9.58
C GLN A 79 1.40 -2.99 -8.75
N ARG A 80 0.57 -1.93 -8.70
CA ARG A 80 0.79 -0.75 -7.88
C ARG A 80 0.69 -1.04 -6.39
N ILE A 81 -0.34 -1.82 -6.01
CA ILE A 81 -0.46 -2.30 -4.62
C ILE A 81 0.81 -3.05 -4.22
N ARG A 82 1.27 -3.98 -5.05
CA ARG A 82 2.50 -4.74 -4.80
C ARG A 82 3.72 -3.83 -4.67
N ALA A 83 3.85 -2.83 -5.53
CA ALA A 83 4.96 -1.89 -5.50
C ALA A 83 4.97 -1.03 -4.23
N VAL A 84 3.81 -0.55 -3.79
CA VAL A 84 3.64 0.22 -2.54
C VAL A 84 3.90 -0.64 -1.30
N LEU A 85 3.57 -1.94 -1.35
CA LEU A 85 3.77 -2.87 -0.23
C LEU A 85 5.19 -3.47 -0.19
N LYS A 86 6.01 -3.28 -1.24
CA LYS A 86 7.41 -3.72 -1.21
C LYS A 86 8.19 -2.93 -0.17
N GLN A 87 8.97 -3.66 0.60
CA GLN A 87 9.81 -3.06 1.64
C GLN A 87 11.17 -3.77 1.67
N PRO A 88 12.27 -3.06 1.46
CA PRO A 88 13.60 -3.63 1.62
C PRO A 88 13.85 -4.08 3.06
N GLN A 89 14.72 -5.06 3.22
CA GLN A 89 15.12 -5.55 4.54
C GLN A 89 15.79 -4.42 5.35
N PHE A 90 15.48 -4.34 6.63
CA PHE A 90 15.99 -3.33 7.57
C PHE A 90 15.63 -1.87 7.25
N GLN A 91 14.67 -1.63 6.36
CA GLN A 91 14.17 -0.29 6.06
C GLN A 91 12.72 -0.17 6.52
N ALA A 92 12.52 0.33 7.73
CA ALA A 92 11.18 0.59 8.26
C ALA A 92 10.60 1.87 7.64
N ILE A 93 9.38 1.77 7.11
CA ILE A 93 8.62 2.92 6.63
C ILE A 93 7.74 3.41 7.77
N SER A 94 7.76 4.71 8.07
CA SER A 94 6.92 5.28 9.13
C SER A 94 5.44 5.15 8.80
N VAL A 95 4.61 5.01 9.82
CA VAL A 95 3.15 4.84 9.64
C VAL A 95 2.52 6.00 8.84
N PRO A 96 2.83 7.29 9.09
CA PRO A 96 2.26 8.38 8.29
C PRO A 96 2.58 8.28 6.80
N VAL A 97 3.79 7.85 6.44
CA VAL A 97 4.20 7.65 5.04
C VAL A 97 3.43 6.48 4.41
N GLN A 98 3.28 5.37 5.12
CA GLN A 98 2.47 4.25 4.65
C GLN A 98 1.01 4.68 4.39
N ILE A 99 0.41 5.44 5.30
CA ILE A 99 -0.95 5.96 5.15
C ILE A 99 -1.05 6.91 3.95
N ALA A 100 -0.08 7.80 3.75
CA ALA A 100 -0.06 8.72 2.60
C ALA A 100 0.01 7.95 1.27
N LEU A 101 0.90 6.96 1.15
CA LEU A 101 1.01 6.09 -0.03
C LEU A 101 -0.28 5.32 -0.32
N LEU A 102 -0.90 4.74 0.72
CA LEU A 102 -2.16 4.01 0.59
C LEU A 102 -3.32 4.94 0.20
N LYS A 103 -3.35 6.17 0.69
CA LYS A 103 -4.34 7.17 0.25
C LYS A 103 -4.15 7.55 -1.22
N LEU A 104 -2.93 7.82 -1.66
CA LEU A 104 -2.62 8.09 -3.07
C LEU A 104 -3.02 6.92 -3.99
N LEU A 105 -2.78 5.70 -3.53
CA LEU A 105 -3.17 4.48 -4.23
C LEU A 105 -4.70 4.37 -4.35
N ASN A 106 -5.43 4.53 -3.24
CA ASN A 106 -6.88 4.35 -3.20
C ASN A 106 -7.64 5.42 -3.99
N THR A 107 -7.08 6.62 -4.07
CA THR A 107 -7.66 7.74 -4.83
C THR A 107 -7.25 7.75 -6.31
N GLY A 108 -6.50 6.73 -6.77
CA GLY A 108 -6.11 6.60 -8.18
C GLY A 108 -4.96 7.49 -8.62
N HIS A 109 -4.35 8.27 -7.72
CA HIS A 109 -3.25 9.19 -8.08
C HIS A 109 -1.97 8.46 -8.51
N LEU A 110 -1.85 7.18 -8.16
CA LEU A 110 -0.76 6.33 -8.61
C LEU A 110 -1.06 5.57 -9.91
N ASP A 111 -2.26 5.67 -10.50
CA ASP A 111 -2.66 4.84 -11.64
C ASP A 111 -1.80 5.06 -12.88
N HIS A 112 -1.31 6.27 -13.08
CA HIS A 112 -0.40 6.63 -14.17
C HIS A 112 1.04 6.87 -13.71
N TYR A 113 1.34 6.67 -12.42
CA TYR A 113 2.67 6.87 -11.88
C TYR A 113 3.58 5.69 -12.24
N PRO A 114 4.83 5.92 -12.69
CA PRO A 114 5.76 4.85 -13.04
C PRO A 114 6.07 3.96 -11.83
N LEU A 115 5.92 2.64 -11.98
CA LEU A 115 6.12 1.67 -10.89
C LEU A 115 7.52 1.72 -10.28
N ASN A 116 8.54 1.95 -11.10
CA ASN A 116 9.94 2.07 -10.67
C ASN A 116 10.24 3.35 -9.88
N ASN A 117 9.34 4.35 -9.92
CA ASN A 117 9.51 5.60 -9.19
C ASN A 117 8.81 5.58 -7.81
N ILE A 118 8.08 4.52 -7.48
CA ILE A 118 7.37 4.43 -6.17
C ILE A 118 8.35 4.48 -5.00
N SER A 119 9.51 3.84 -5.09
CA SER A 119 10.54 3.93 -4.04
C SER A 119 11.14 5.33 -3.90
N ALA A 120 11.26 6.07 -4.99
CA ALA A 120 11.70 7.47 -4.95
C ALA A 120 10.65 8.34 -4.26
N LEU A 121 9.37 8.17 -4.62
CA LEU A 121 8.25 8.85 -3.96
C LEU A 121 8.22 8.57 -2.46
N GLU A 122 8.37 7.30 -2.06
CA GLU A 122 8.44 6.90 -0.65
C GLU A 122 9.57 7.62 0.09
N SER A 123 10.76 7.68 -0.52
CA SER A 123 11.93 8.37 0.05
C SER A 123 11.68 9.87 0.24
N VAL A 124 11.01 10.51 -0.72
CA VAL A 124 10.67 11.94 -0.64
C VAL A 124 9.58 12.19 0.40
N LEU A 125 8.54 11.34 0.44
CA LEU A 125 7.50 11.41 1.47
C LEU A 125 8.09 11.22 2.87
N THR A 126 9.02 10.30 3.04
CA THR A 126 9.68 10.05 4.33
C THR A 126 10.40 11.30 4.87
N LYS A 127 11.00 12.10 3.99
CA LYS A 127 11.68 13.35 4.36
C LYS A 127 10.71 14.50 4.56
N GLN A 128 9.83 14.73 3.60
CA GLN A 128 9.03 15.96 3.54
C GLN A 128 7.73 15.89 4.35
N LEU A 129 7.13 14.72 4.54
CA LEU A 129 5.83 14.63 5.18
C LEU A 129 5.87 15.06 6.66
N PRO A 130 6.85 14.62 7.48
CA PRO A 130 6.96 15.08 8.87
C PRO A 130 7.28 16.58 8.99
N GLU A 131 8.01 17.14 8.02
CA GLU A 131 8.33 18.58 8.00
C GLU A 131 7.12 19.44 7.66
N LYS A 132 6.31 18.99 6.67
CA LYS A 132 5.14 19.74 6.19
C LYS A 132 3.90 19.54 7.07
N LEU A 133 3.74 18.38 7.69
CA LEU A 133 2.55 17.99 8.45
C LEU A 133 2.91 17.33 9.80
N PRO A 134 3.72 17.97 10.66
CA PRO A 134 4.15 17.36 11.92
C PRO A 134 2.97 16.95 12.80
N GLU A 135 1.97 17.80 12.95
CA GLU A 135 0.80 17.53 13.82
C GLU A 135 -0.03 16.33 13.32
N ILE A 136 -0.20 16.18 12.00
CA ILE A 136 -0.94 15.05 11.43
C ILE A 136 -0.13 13.76 11.62
N CYS A 137 1.18 13.81 11.43
CA CYS A 137 2.08 12.67 11.67
C CYS A 137 2.02 12.22 13.13
N ASP A 138 2.10 13.15 14.07
CA ASP A 138 2.01 12.86 15.51
C ASP A 138 0.66 12.26 15.90
N ARG A 139 -0.44 12.77 15.35
CA ARG A 139 -1.78 12.21 15.58
C ARG A 139 -1.90 10.78 15.08
N ILE A 140 -1.37 10.49 13.89
CA ILE A 140 -1.37 9.12 13.33
C ILE A 140 -0.56 8.19 14.24
N GLN A 141 0.63 8.58 14.66
CA GLN A 141 1.51 7.77 15.50
C GLN A 141 0.94 7.55 16.91
N SER A 142 0.21 8.55 17.43
CA SER A 142 -0.48 8.48 18.73
C SER A 142 -1.83 7.77 18.68
N ALA A 143 -2.13 7.03 17.60
CA ALA A 143 -3.39 6.30 17.39
C ALA A 143 -4.65 7.19 17.43
N GLN A 144 -4.52 8.48 17.16
CA GLN A 144 -5.65 9.40 17.09
C GLN A 144 -6.32 9.35 15.71
N THR A 145 -7.63 9.52 15.68
CA THR A 145 -8.39 9.60 14.45
C THR A 145 -8.16 10.97 13.78
N LEU A 146 -7.97 10.96 12.46
CA LEU A 146 -7.98 12.18 11.66
C LEU A 146 -9.40 12.56 11.28
N ASN A 147 -9.74 13.85 11.40
CA ASN A 147 -10.98 14.37 10.83
C ASN A 147 -10.87 14.50 9.31
N ASP A 148 -11.99 14.78 8.65
CA ASP A 148 -12.06 14.84 7.18
C ASP A 148 -11.12 15.92 6.59
N GLN A 149 -11.00 17.05 7.24
CA GLN A 149 -10.11 18.14 6.82
C GLN A 149 -8.63 17.70 6.91
N GLN A 150 -8.24 17.04 8.00
CA GLN A 150 -6.88 16.50 8.17
C GLN A 150 -6.58 15.40 7.16
N GLN A 151 -7.55 14.54 6.88
CA GLN A 151 -7.43 13.51 5.85
C GLN A 151 -7.23 14.13 4.46
N GLN A 152 -7.98 15.18 4.14
CA GLN A 152 -7.85 15.89 2.87
C GLN A 152 -6.52 16.64 2.79
N THR A 153 -6.07 17.28 3.87
CA THR A 153 -4.78 17.96 3.93
C THR A 153 -3.62 16.97 3.70
N LEU A 154 -3.68 15.79 4.32
CA LEU A 154 -2.70 14.74 4.11
C LEU A 154 -2.64 14.31 2.64
N LEU A 155 -3.81 14.07 2.02
CA LEU A 155 -3.90 13.68 0.62
C LEU A 155 -3.34 14.76 -0.30
N THR A 156 -3.77 16.01 -0.15
CA THR A 156 -3.34 17.13 -0.99
C THR A 156 -1.83 17.37 -0.88
N THR A 157 -1.27 17.29 0.33
CA THR A 157 0.17 17.42 0.53
C THR A 157 0.94 16.28 -0.11
N ALA A 158 0.46 15.05 0.04
CA ALA A 158 1.06 13.88 -0.62
C ALA A 158 1.00 13.98 -2.15
N GLN A 159 -0.08 14.49 -2.73
CA GLN A 159 -0.22 14.77 -4.17
C GLN A 159 0.78 15.82 -4.65
N THR A 160 0.95 16.90 -3.89
CA THR A 160 1.94 17.94 -4.21
C THR A 160 3.35 17.36 -4.26
N ILE A 161 3.70 16.55 -3.27
CA ILE A 161 5.00 15.87 -3.21
C ILE A 161 5.16 14.91 -4.42
N LEU A 162 4.12 14.15 -4.74
CA LEU A 162 4.12 13.24 -5.90
C LEU A 162 4.38 13.99 -7.21
N THR A 163 3.72 15.12 -7.41
CA THR A 163 3.90 15.94 -8.63
C THR A 163 5.32 16.50 -8.73
N GLN A 164 5.91 16.91 -7.61
CA GLN A 164 7.28 17.41 -7.56
C GLN A 164 8.34 16.33 -7.81
N THR A 165 8.02 15.07 -7.59
CA THR A 165 8.94 13.93 -7.85
C THR A 165 8.89 13.43 -9.30
N LEU A 166 7.95 13.90 -10.11
CA LEU A 166 7.86 13.59 -11.54
C LEU A 166 8.65 14.56 -12.44
N THR A 167 9.03 15.71 -11.88
CA THR A 167 9.87 16.73 -12.54
C THR A 167 11.33 16.51 -12.24
#